data_7c40d72decf884de622e2182e6e4606a
#
_entry.id   7c40d72decf884de622e2182e6e4606a
#
_cell.length_a   1.000
_cell.length_b   1.000
_cell.length_c   1.000
_cell.angle_alpha   90.00
_cell.angle_beta   90.00
_cell.angle_gamma   90.00
#
_symmetry.space_group_name_H-M   'P 1'
#
loop_
_entity.id
_entity.type
_entity.pdbx_description
1 polymer ?
#
loop_
_entity_poly.entity_id
_entity_poly.type
_entity_poly.pdbx_seq_one_letter_code
_entity_poly.pdbx_strand_id
1 'polypeptide(L)'
;LARLLEAMAFTMNDPEQLHAVMEAYREAYRSARQQAWIERLGLDEWNEEDELLVRDLQQFMYDSKVDHVPLLRHLGEGVNTSEALHDAGIIYAAEPDLAPIDSWIERWLERTAGAPNLAVMQRTVPVFTPRNWVLQLAIDDAERGDWTKAEALAARLMQPFERLDEDEGAWWSGPRPDWALSRPGCSMLSCSS
;
A
#
# COMPACT_ATOMS: atom_id res chain seq x y z
N LEU A 1 6.11 -6.56 18.19
CA LEU A 1 7.27 -6.12 18.98
C LEU A 1 7.02 -6.27 20.49
N ALA A 2 5.88 -5.84 21.06
CA ALA A 2 5.59 -5.97 22.49
C ALA A 2 5.79 -7.41 23.00
N ARG A 3 5.27 -8.41 22.27
CA ARG A 3 5.45 -9.84 22.62
C ARG A 3 6.91 -10.30 22.53
N LEU A 4 7.68 -9.78 21.58
CA LEU A 4 9.11 -10.06 21.48
C LEU A 4 9.85 -9.50 22.69
N LEU A 5 9.54 -8.29 23.10
CA LEU A 5 10.16 -7.64 24.24
C LEU A 5 9.76 -8.28 25.57
N GLU A 6 8.50 -8.75 25.71
CA GLU A 6 8.07 -9.59 26.84
C GLU A 6 8.92 -10.88 26.94
N ALA A 7 9.18 -11.53 25.80
CA ALA A 7 10.04 -12.70 25.75
C ALA A 7 11.51 -12.37 26.07
N MET A 8 12.01 -11.23 25.62
CA MET A 8 13.35 -10.74 25.92
C MET A 8 13.51 -10.28 27.38
N ALA A 9 12.43 -9.83 28.03
CA ALA A 9 12.44 -9.43 29.44
C ALA A 9 12.92 -10.57 30.37
N PHE A 10 12.73 -11.82 29.96
CA PHE A 10 13.25 -12.99 30.67
C PHE A 10 14.78 -13.07 30.66
N THR A 11 15.44 -12.47 29.68
CA THR A 11 16.88 -12.47 29.51
C THR A 11 17.53 -11.16 29.92
N MET A 12 16.75 -10.09 30.04
CA MET A 12 17.21 -8.76 30.44
C MET A 12 16.78 -8.51 31.89
N ASN A 13 17.72 -8.49 32.80
CA ASN A 13 17.47 -8.25 34.21
C ASN A 13 17.18 -6.76 34.57
N ASP A 14 16.90 -5.92 33.59
CA ASP A 14 16.70 -4.49 33.75
C ASP A 14 15.36 -4.03 33.10
N PRO A 15 14.26 -3.94 33.88
CA PRO A 15 12.97 -3.48 33.38
C PRO A 15 12.99 -2.02 32.91
N GLU A 16 13.85 -1.16 33.47
CA GLU A 16 13.92 0.26 33.06
C GLU A 16 14.55 0.38 31.66
N GLN A 17 15.57 -0.41 31.39
CA GLN A 17 16.17 -0.47 30.06
C GLN A 17 15.18 -0.99 29.01
N LEU A 18 14.37 -1.98 29.36
CA LEU A 18 13.33 -2.49 28.46
C LEU A 18 12.26 -1.41 28.15
N HIS A 19 11.84 -0.66 29.17
CA HIS A 19 10.91 0.44 28.99
C HIS A 19 11.49 1.54 28.09
N ALA A 20 12.73 1.94 28.30
CA ALA A 20 13.42 2.92 27.49
C ALA A 20 13.52 2.51 26.02
N VAL A 21 13.82 1.24 25.75
CA VAL A 21 13.84 0.68 24.37
C VAL A 21 12.46 0.73 23.74
N MET A 22 11.39 0.44 24.50
CA MET A 22 10.00 0.54 23.99
C MET A 22 9.61 1.96 23.63
N GLU A 23 9.96 2.92 24.46
CA GLU A 23 9.64 4.33 24.18
C GLU A 23 10.45 4.84 22.97
N ALA A 24 11.73 4.52 22.88
CA ALA A 24 12.55 4.86 21.73
C ALA A 24 11.99 4.25 20.42
N TYR A 25 11.54 3.00 20.47
CA TYR A 25 10.89 2.36 19.33
C TYR A 25 9.58 3.06 18.93
N ARG A 26 8.72 3.36 19.90
CA ARG A 26 7.43 4.04 19.63
C ARG A 26 7.65 5.39 18.97
N GLU A 27 8.63 6.15 19.45
CA GLU A 27 8.96 7.45 18.88
C GLU A 27 9.53 7.33 17.47
N ALA A 28 10.49 6.43 17.27
CA ALA A 28 11.06 6.15 15.95
C ALA A 28 9.99 5.66 14.96
N TYR A 29 9.08 4.79 15.39
CA TYR A 29 7.97 4.32 14.55
C TYR A 29 7.00 5.44 14.19
N ARG A 30 6.63 6.30 15.17
CA ARG A 30 5.75 7.44 14.93
C ARG A 30 6.36 8.39 13.90
N SER A 31 7.60 8.78 14.10
CA SER A 31 8.33 9.66 13.18
C SER A 31 8.45 9.07 11.78
N ALA A 32 8.86 7.80 11.66
CA ALA A 32 8.96 7.12 10.37
C ALA A 32 7.59 6.98 9.67
N ARG A 33 6.52 6.71 10.43
CA ARG A 33 5.16 6.64 9.89
C ARG A 33 4.70 8.00 9.37
N GLN A 34 4.92 9.07 10.12
CA GLN A 34 4.58 10.43 9.70
C GLN A 34 5.34 10.81 8.43
N GLN A 35 6.65 10.59 8.40
CA GLN A 35 7.48 10.84 7.20
C GLN A 35 6.98 10.07 5.98
N ALA A 36 6.63 8.79 6.15
CA ALA A 36 6.10 7.99 5.06
C ALA A 36 4.76 8.53 4.53
N TRP A 37 3.90 9.10 5.37
CA TRP A 37 2.65 9.70 4.92
C TRP A 37 2.85 11.10 4.31
N ILE A 38 3.76 11.91 4.82
CA ILE A 38 4.19 13.17 4.17
C ILE A 38 4.53 12.88 2.71
N GLU A 39 5.41 11.91 2.48
CA GLU A 39 5.88 11.58 1.14
C GLU A 39 4.79 10.98 0.25
N ARG A 40 3.94 10.10 0.80
CA ARG A 40 2.85 9.45 0.04
C ARG A 40 1.70 10.36 -0.33
N LEU A 41 1.47 11.41 0.46
CA LEU A 41 0.41 12.40 0.22
C LEU A 41 0.96 13.71 -0.37
N GLY A 42 2.27 13.81 -0.61
CA GLY A 42 2.91 14.99 -1.17
C GLY A 42 2.78 16.23 -0.29
N LEU A 43 2.80 16.04 1.04
CA LEU A 43 2.77 17.11 2.02
C LEU A 43 4.17 17.73 2.18
N ASP A 44 4.23 18.97 2.62
CA ASP A 44 5.51 19.65 2.94
C ASP A 44 6.01 19.26 4.33
N GLU A 45 5.10 19.16 5.30
CA GLU A 45 5.37 18.82 6.69
C GLU A 45 4.17 18.11 7.31
N TRP A 46 4.35 17.51 8.48
CA TRP A 46 3.28 16.89 9.24
C TRP A 46 2.63 17.88 10.20
N ASN A 47 1.30 17.92 10.23
CA ASN A 47 0.53 18.55 11.27
C ASN A 47 -0.43 17.55 11.95
N GLU A 48 -1.02 17.96 13.10
CA GLU A 48 -1.89 17.04 13.87
C GLU A 48 -3.18 16.66 13.12
N GLU A 49 -3.67 17.50 12.22
CA GLU A 49 -4.88 17.24 11.42
C GLU A 49 -4.63 16.17 10.35
N ASP A 50 -3.38 15.96 9.93
CA ASP A 50 -3.02 14.96 8.94
C ASP A 50 -3.27 13.53 9.44
N GLU A 51 -3.32 13.31 10.76
CA GLU A 51 -3.70 12.01 11.33
C GLU A 51 -5.16 11.65 10.97
N LEU A 52 -6.06 12.64 10.97
CA LEU A 52 -7.45 12.45 10.53
C LEU A 52 -7.53 12.18 9.03
N LEU A 53 -6.77 12.93 8.24
CA LEU A 53 -6.71 12.76 6.80
C LEU A 53 -6.25 11.33 6.43
N VAL A 54 -5.20 10.85 7.07
CA VAL A 54 -4.68 9.49 6.86
C VAL A 54 -5.67 8.43 7.31
N ARG A 55 -6.27 8.59 8.48
CA ARG A 55 -7.24 7.64 9.03
C ARG A 55 -8.46 7.51 8.12
N ASP A 56 -9.01 8.62 7.63
CA ASP A 56 -10.20 8.62 6.81
C ASP A 56 -9.92 7.99 5.43
N LEU A 57 -8.74 8.21 4.84
CA LEU A 57 -8.30 7.50 3.65
C LEU A 57 -8.20 5.99 3.89
N GLN A 58 -7.58 5.58 5.00
CA GLN A 58 -7.47 4.16 5.36
C GLN A 58 -8.84 3.52 5.58
N GLN A 59 -9.78 4.25 6.19
CA GLN A 59 -11.15 3.77 6.38
C GLN A 59 -11.86 3.58 5.04
N PHE A 60 -11.77 4.56 4.14
CA PHE A 60 -12.32 4.43 2.78
C PHE A 60 -11.73 3.22 2.05
N MET A 61 -10.40 3.03 2.09
CA MET A 61 -9.75 1.89 1.45
C MET A 61 -10.26 0.55 2.01
N TYR A 62 -10.52 0.47 3.30
CA TYR A 62 -11.03 -0.73 3.94
C TYR A 62 -12.49 -1.01 3.54
N ASP A 63 -13.36 -0.02 3.64
CA ASP A 63 -14.81 -0.16 3.38
C ASP A 63 -15.10 -0.45 1.90
N SER A 64 -14.41 0.24 1.01
CA SER A 64 -14.55 0.10 -0.45
C SER A 64 -13.64 -0.98 -1.05
N LYS A 65 -12.86 -1.70 -0.22
CA LYS A 65 -11.91 -2.75 -0.65
C LYS A 65 -10.95 -2.26 -1.74
N VAL A 66 -10.35 -1.11 -1.52
CA VAL A 66 -9.46 -0.46 -2.49
C VAL A 66 -8.06 -1.05 -2.42
N ASP A 67 -7.44 -1.22 -3.58
CA ASP A 67 -6.02 -1.55 -3.68
C ASP A 67 -5.18 -0.30 -3.39
N HIS A 68 -4.56 -0.25 -2.22
CA HIS A 68 -3.96 0.98 -1.66
C HIS A 68 -2.76 1.53 -2.45
N VAL A 69 -1.94 0.65 -3.05
CA VAL A 69 -0.76 1.11 -3.81
C VAL A 69 -1.18 1.74 -5.13
N PRO A 70 -2.03 1.14 -5.96
CA PRO A 70 -2.60 1.82 -7.10
C PRO A 70 -3.34 3.11 -6.77
N LEU A 71 -4.11 3.17 -5.67
CA LEU A 71 -4.78 4.41 -5.26
C LEU A 71 -3.77 5.55 -5.04
N LEU A 72 -2.76 5.32 -4.19
CA LEU A 72 -1.73 6.32 -3.93
C LEU A 72 -0.93 6.68 -5.18
N ARG A 73 -0.72 5.71 -6.08
CA ARG A 73 -0.06 5.95 -7.36
C ARG A 73 -0.88 6.86 -8.27
N HIS A 74 -2.19 6.61 -8.41
CA HIS A 74 -3.08 7.46 -9.20
C HIS A 74 -3.16 8.88 -8.64
N LEU A 75 -3.27 9.05 -7.33
CA LEU A 75 -3.19 10.36 -6.69
C LEU A 75 -1.86 11.06 -7.02
N GLY A 76 -0.74 10.33 -6.96
CA GLY A 76 0.59 10.83 -7.33
C GLY A 76 0.76 11.13 -8.83
N GLU A 77 -0.11 10.62 -9.69
CA GLU A 77 -0.20 10.94 -11.12
C GLU A 77 -1.17 12.10 -11.41
N GLY A 78 -1.77 12.67 -10.36
CA GLY A 78 -2.68 13.81 -10.46
C GLY A 78 -4.13 13.42 -10.71
N VAL A 79 -4.48 12.14 -10.59
CA VAL A 79 -5.88 11.68 -10.61
C VAL A 79 -6.54 12.06 -9.30
N ASN A 80 -7.48 12.99 -9.34
CA ASN A 80 -8.09 13.60 -8.15
C ASN A 80 -9.62 13.67 -8.24
N THR A 81 -10.25 12.69 -8.87
CA THR A 81 -11.70 12.52 -8.87
C THR A 81 -12.05 11.07 -8.55
N SER A 82 -13.14 10.87 -7.80
CA SER A 82 -13.63 9.53 -7.45
C SER A 82 -14.02 8.71 -8.68
N GLU A 83 -14.58 9.36 -9.68
CA GLU A 83 -14.97 8.75 -10.96
C GLU A 83 -13.74 8.12 -11.66
N ALA A 84 -12.66 8.89 -11.81
CA ALA A 84 -11.44 8.39 -12.45
C ALA A 84 -10.76 7.28 -11.65
N LEU A 85 -10.81 7.32 -10.31
CA LEU A 85 -10.32 6.25 -9.44
C LEU A 85 -11.18 4.98 -9.55
N HIS A 86 -12.49 5.14 -9.69
CA HIS A 86 -13.40 4.01 -9.92
C HIS A 86 -13.16 3.37 -11.29
N ASP A 87 -13.04 4.18 -12.34
CA ASP A 87 -12.81 3.72 -13.72
C ASP A 87 -11.45 3.02 -13.88
N ALA A 88 -10.47 3.35 -13.03
CA ALA A 88 -9.20 2.64 -12.96
C ALA A 88 -9.31 1.19 -12.45
N GLY A 89 -10.50 0.76 -11.99
CA GLY A 89 -10.75 -0.62 -11.54
C GLY A 89 -9.99 -1.03 -10.27
N ILE A 90 -9.64 -0.06 -9.43
CA ILE A 90 -8.90 -0.30 -8.18
C ILE A 90 -9.83 -0.41 -6.96
N ILE A 91 -11.11 -0.15 -7.13
CA ILE A 91 -12.15 -0.23 -6.12
C ILE A 91 -12.95 -1.52 -6.36
N TYR A 92 -12.92 -2.44 -5.40
CA TYR A 92 -13.49 -3.79 -5.55
C TYR A 92 -14.83 -3.99 -4.86
N ALA A 93 -15.38 -2.99 -4.18
CA ALA A 93 -16.74 -3.04 -3.68
C ALA A 93 -17.72 -3.05 -4.87
N ALA A 94 -18.77 -3.89 -4.82
CA ALA A 94 -19.71 -4.01 -5.94
C ALA A 94 -20.54 -2.72 -6.16
N GLU A 95 -20.86 -2.03 -5.07
CA GLU A 95 -21.59 -0.75 -5.06
C GLU A 95 -20.85 0.19 -4.09
N PRO A 96 -19.72 0.83 -4.53
CA PRO A 96 -18.95 1.66 -3.63
C PRO A 96 -19.68 2.99 -3.38
N ASP A 97 -19.72 3.42 -2.11
CA ASP A 97 -20.02 4.81 -1.79
C ASP A 97 -18.76 5.64 -2.06
N LEU A 98 -18.82 6.52 -3.05
CA LEU A 98 -17.70 7.37 -3.46
C LEU A 98 -17.68 8.74 -2.76
N ALA A 99 -18.74 9.13 -2.05
CA ALA A 99 -18.80 10.40 -1.36
C ALA A 99 -17.68 10.60 -0.31
N PRO A 100 -17.24 9.56 0.44
CA PRO A 100 -16.13 9.72 1.36
C PRO A 100 -14.80 10.06 0.68
N ILE A 101 -14.51 9.48 -0.49
CA ILE A 101 -13.25 9.78 -1.20
C ILE A 101 -13.30 11.16 -1.87
N ASP A 102 -14.45 11.60 -2.35
CA ASP A 102 -14.61 12.97 -2.89
C ASP A 102 -14.34 14.01 -1.81
N SER A 103 -14.98 13.87 -0.64
CA SER A 103 -14.74 14.74 0.50
C SER A 103 -13.30 14.69 1.00
N TRP A 104 -12.67 13.51 0.93
CA TRP A 104 -11.27 13.34 1.29
C TRP A 104 -10.34 14.06 0.30
N ILE A 105 -10.57 13.94 -1.01
CA ILE A 105 -9.80 14.61 -2.07
C ILE A 105 -9.88 16.13 -1.89
N GLU A 106 -11.07 16.68 -1.62
CA GLU A 106 -11.24 18.11 -1.38
C GLU A 106 -10.36 18.58 -0.20
N ARG A 107 -10.40 17.89 0.93
CA ARG A 107 -9.58 18.22 2.12
C ARG A 107 -8.08 18.06 1.86
N TRP A 108 -7.68 17.03 1.11
CA TRP A 108 -6.28 16.82 0.72
C TRP A 108 -5.77 17.94 -0.18
N LEU A 109 -6.57 18.36 -1.18
CA LEU A 109 -6.23 19.49 -2.04
C LEU A 109 -6.20 20.81 -1.25
N GLU A 110 -7.12 21.04 -0.34
CA GLU A 110 -7.09 22.19 0.56
C GLU A 110 -5.81 22.17 1.42
N ARG A 111 -5.46 21.04 2.02
CA ARG A 111 -4.26 20.85 2.84
C ARG A 111 -2.96 21.11 2.08
N THR A 112 -2.93 20.81 0.80
CA THR A 112 -1.78 21.00 -0.09
C THR A 112 -1.86 22.30 -0.92
N ALA A 113 -2.79 23.19 -0.60
CA ALA A 113 -3.09 24.41 -1.37
C ALA A 113 -3.27 24.13 -2.88
N GLY A 114 -3.86 23.00 -3.24
CA GLY A 114 -4.08 22.53 -4.62
C GLY A 114 -2.81 22.07 -5.35
N ALA A 115 -1.67 21.98 -4.67
CA ALA A 115 -0.38 21.66 -5.27
C ALA A 115 0.40 20.59 -4.47
N PRO A 116 -0.12 19.37 -4.34
CA PRO A 116 0.61 18.30 -3.69
C PRO A 116 1.93 18.02 -4.43
N ASN A 117 2.97 17.61 -3.71
CA ASN A 117 4.25 17.30 -4.32
C ASN A 117 4.22 15.95 -5.05
N LEU A 118 3.66 15.95 -6.27
CA LEU A 118 3.50 14.76 -7.09
C LEU A 118 4.83 14.05 -7.39
N ALA A 119 5.93 14.81 -7.54
CA ALA A 119 7.24 14.23 -7.80
C ALA A 119 7.75 13.39 -6.62
N VAL A 120 7.46 13.81 -5.38
CA VAL A 120 7.77 13.02 -4.18
C VAL A 120 6.88 11.79 -4.14
N MET A 121 5.57 11.93 -4.34
CA MET A 121 4.62 10.81 -4.35
C MET A 121 5.03 9.74 -5.36
N GLN A 122 5.37 10.13 -6.59
CA GLN A 122 5.74 9.20 -7.66
C GLN A 122 7.01 8.39 -7.37
N ARG A 123 7.99 8.97 -6.69
CA ARG A 123 9.22 8.25 -6.33
C ARG A 123 9.09 7.42 -5.06
N THR A 124 8.09 7.69 -4.23
CA THR A 124 7.87 7.00 -2.94
C THR A 124 6.88 5.86 -3.08
N VAL A 125 5.89 6.00 -3.98
CA VAL A 125 4.89 4.96 -4.24
C VAL A 125 5.31 4.16 -5.47
N PRO A 126 5.56 2.84 -5.35
CA PRO A 126 5.97 2.03 -6.48
C PRO A 126 4.87 1.93 -7.54
N VAL A 127 5.27 1.80 -8.80
CA VAL A 127 4.36 1.51 -9.92
C VAL A 127 3.84 0.08 -9.82
N PHE A 128 4.68 -0.80 -9.29
CA PHE A 128 4.38 -2.22 -9.18
C PHE A 128 4.65 -2.75 -7.77
N THR A 129 3.68 -3.50 -7.25
CA THR A 129 3.83 -4.36 -6.06
C THR A 129 3.34 -5.77 -6.37
N PRO A 130 4.02 -6.81 -5.86
CA PRO A 130 3.62 -8.19 -6.13
C PRO A 130 2.35 -8.51 -5.32
N ARG A 131 1.20 -8.47 -6.00
CA ARG A 131 -0.08 -8.89 -5.42
C ARG A 131 -0.15 -10.40 -5.35
N ASN A 132 -0.81 -10.93 -4.33
CA ASN A 132 -0.86 -12.39 -4.09
C ASN A 132 -1.33 -13.18 -5.32
N TRP A 133 -2.32 -12.68 -6.07
CA TRP A 133 -2.79 -13.37 -7.25
C TRP A 133 -1.77 -13.39 -8.39
N VAL A 134 -0.93 -12.35 -8.51
CA VAL A 134 0.17 -12.30 -9.48
C VAL A 134 1.25 -13.32 -9.10
N LEU A 135 1.62 -13.37 -7.82
CA LEU A 135 2.55 -14.38 -7.30
C LEU A 135 2.03 -15.79 -7.54
N GLN A 136 0.71 -16.02 -7.35
CA GLN A 136 0.10 -17.32 -7.57
C GLN A 136 0.18 -17.78 -9.02
N LEU A 137 0.02 -16.87 -9.98
CA LEU A 137 0.23 -17.21 -11.42
C LEU A 137 1.66 -17.67 -11.71
N ALA A 138 2.65 -17.02 -11.08
CA ALA A 138 4.03 -17.42 -11.24
C ALA A 138 4.34 -18.77 -10.56
N ILE A 139 3.74 -19.01 -9.38
CA ILE A 139 3.85 -20.29 -8.66
C ILE A 139 3.24 -21.41 -9.48
N ASP A 140 2.04 -21.24 -10.02
CA ASP A 140 1.35 -22.23 -10.83
C ASP A 140 2.15 -22.65 -12.07
N ASP A 141 2.83 -21.70 -12.72
CA ASP A 141 3.68 -22.01 -13.87
C ASP A 141 4.98 -22.69 -13.44
N ALA A 142 5.59 -22.25 -12.35
CA ALA A 142 6.81 -22.87 -11.82
C ALA A 142 6.58 -24.33 -11.37
N GLU A 143 5.41 -24.65 -10.81
CA GLU A 143 5.02 -26.04 -10.48
C GLU A 143 4.91 -26.93 -11.72
N ARG A 144 4.67 -26.35 -12.90
CA ARG A 144 4.67 -27.06 -14.19
C ARG A 144 6.03 -27.06 -14.88
N GLY A 145 7.05 -26.48 -14.24
CA GLY A 145 8.41 -26.37 -14.74
C GLY A 145 8.68 -25.12 -15.60
N ASP A 146 7.73 -24.20 -15.71
CA ASP A 146 7.90 -22.92 -16.41
C ASP A 146 8.19 -21.78 -15.42
N TRP A 147 9.43 -21.31 -15.39
CA TRP A 147 9.92 -20.25 -14.49
C TRP A 147 9.84 -18.86 -15.10
N THR A 148 9.35 -18.70 -16.32
CA THR A 148 9.36 -17.44 -17.07
C THR A 148 8.69 -16.30 -16.29
N LYS A 149 7.51 -16.54 -15.69
CA LYS A 149 6.82 -15.51 -14.90
C LYS A 149 7.53 -15.19 -13.59
N ALA A 150 8.11 -16.18 -12.93
CA ALA A 150 8.86 -15.96 -11.71
C ALA A 150 10.12 -15.11 -11.96
N GLU A 151 10.84 -15.37 -13.03
CA GLU A 151 12.02 -14.60 -13.46
C GLU A 151 11.63 -13.16 -13.86
N ALA A 152 10.55 -12.99 -14.61
CA ALA A 152 10.02 -11.67 -14.98
C ALA A 152 9.61 -10.86 -13.75
N LEU A 153 8.93 -11.48 -12.77
CA LEU A 153 8.58 -10.82 -11.50
C LEU A 153 9.82 -10.44 -10.71
N ALA A 154 10.81 -11.32 -10.61
CA ALA A 154 12.05 -11.03 -9.89
C ALA A 154 12.77 -9.82 -10.52
N ALA A 155 12.90 -9.79 -11.84
CA ALA A 155 13.48 -8.66 -12.55
C ALA A 155 12.70 -7.35 -12.29
N ARG A 156 11.37 -7.42 -12.34
CA ARG A 156 10.50 -6.26 -12.10
C ARG A 156 10.60 -5.72 -10.68
N LEU A 157 10.72 -6.58 -9.69
CA LEU A 157 10.86 -6.22 -8.28
C LEU A 157 12.18 -5.48 -7.97
N MET A 158 13.17 -5.61 -8.84
CA MET A 158 14.42 -4.84 -8.73
C MET A 158 14.24 -3.38 -9.17
N GLN A 159 13.17 -3.06 -9.91
CA GLN A 159 12.88 -1.74 -10.47
C GLN A 159 11.41 -1.34 -10.26
N PRO A 160 10.89 -1.34 -9.00
CA PRO A 160 9.47 -1.20 -8.74
C PRO A 160 8.89 0.18 -9.01
N PHE A 161 9.73 1.19 -9.19
CA PHE A 161 9.33 2.59 -9.42
C PHE A 161 9.40 2.99 -10.90
N GLU A 162 10.00 2.17 -11.75
CA GLU A 162 10.07 2.44 -13.17
C GLU A 162 8.74 2.15 -13.87
N ARG A 163 8.37 3.00 -14.83
CA ARG A 163 7.16 2.75 -15.63
C ARG A 163 7.33 1.49 -16.45
N LEU A 164 6.24 0.74 -16.58
CA LEU A 164 6.15 -0.40 -17.48
C LEU A 164 5.93 0.08 -18.91
N ASP A 165 6.57 -0.56 -19.87
CA ASP A 165 6.13 -0.51 -21.24
C ASP A 165 4.76 -1.20 -21.37
N GLU A 166 3.88 -0.67 -22.24
CA GLU A 166 2.47 -1.09 -22.32
C GLU A 166 2.30 -2.61 -22.54
N ASP A 167 3.26 -3.26 -23.19
CA ASP A 167 3.22 -4.70 -23.48
C ASP A 167 3.70 -5.59 -22.32
N GLU A 168 4.55 -5.10 -21.43
CA GLU A 168 5.10 -5.90 -20.32
C GLU A 168 4.14 -6.03 -19.13
N GLY A 169 3.18 -5.10 -19.00
CA GLY A 169 2.37 -4.94 -17.81
C GLY A 169 1.07 -5.73 -17.75
N ALA A 170 0.62 -6.29 -18.86
CA ALA A 170 -0.77 -6.73 -19.04
C ALA A 170 -1.26 -7.82 -18.07
N TRP A 171 -0.40 -8.72 -17.60
CA TRP A 171 -0.83 -9.82 -16.71
C TRP A 171 -0.68 -9.51 -15.22
N TRP A 172 0.15 -8.54 -14.84
CA TRP A 172 0.41 -8.21 -13.43
C TRP A 172 -0.14 -6.85 -12.97
N SER A 173 -0.49 -5.95 -13.89
CA SER A 173 -0.94 -4.59 -13.57
C SER A 173 -2.47 -4.46 -13.49
N GLY A 174 -3.22 -5.38 -14.07
CA GLY A 174 -4.68 -5.35 -14.11
C GLY A 174 -5.36 -5.46 -12.74
N PRO A 175 -6.68 -5.25 -12.68
CA PRO A 175 -7.47 -5.46 -11.48
C PRO A 175 -7.41 -6.92 -11.02
N ARG A 176 -7.72 -7.15 -9.72
CA ARG A 176 -7.76 -8.51 -9.18
C ARG A 176 -8.84 -9.33 -9.91
N PRO A 177 -8.49 -10.46 -10.53
CA PRO A 177 -9.46 -11.30 -11.23
C PRO A 177 -10.38 -12.04 -10.23
N ASP A 178 -11.61 -12.35 -10.67
CA ASP A 178 -12.62 -13.01 -9.84
C ASP A 178 -12.17 -14.33 -9.24
N TRP A 179 -11.40 -15.12 -9.99
CA TRP A 179 -10.89 -16.41 -9.49
C TRP A 179 -9.99 -16.25 -8.25
N ALA A 180 -9.33 -15.09 -8.08
CA ALA A 180 -8.46 -14.82 -6.94
C ALA A 180 -9.24 -14.52 -5.66
N LEU A 181 -10.55 -14.25 -5.74
CA LEU A 181 -11.40 -13.96 -4.57
C LEU A 181 -11.56 -15.15 -3.63
N SER A 182 -11.58 -16.36 -4.17
CA SER A 182 -11.84 -17.59 -3.41
C SER A 182 -10.66 -18.54 -3.34
N ARG A 183 -9.55 -18.20 -4.01
CA ARG A 183 -8.39 -19.09 -4.08
C ARG A 183 -7.50 -18.94 -2.84
N PRO A 184 -7.13 -20.05 -2.16
CA PRO A 184 -6.12 -20.04 -1.11
C PRO A 184 -4.79 -19.44 -1.62
N GLY A 185 -4.13 -18.65 -0.78
CA GLY A 185 -2.91 -17.93 -1.17
C GLY A 185 -3.14 -16.58 -1.85
N CYS A 186 -4.33 -16.31 -2.41
CA CYS A 186 -4.65 -15.03 -3.04
C CYS A 186 -5.39 -14.06 -2.12
N SER A 187 -6.49 -14.49 -1.53
CA SER A 187 -7.33 -13.67 -0.64
C SER A 187 -7.66 -14.36 0.68
N MET A 188 -7.31 -15.64 0.79
CA MET A 188 -7.45 -16.43 2.01
C MET A 188 -6.06 -16.83 2.50
N LEU A 189 -5.86 -16.83 3.82
CA LEU A 189 -4.63 -17.38 4.41
C LEU A 189 -4.52 -18.86 4.00
N SER A 190 -3.46 -19.20 3.29
CA SER A 190 -3.12 -20.61 3.09
C SER A 190 -2.31 -21.04 4.32
N CYS A 191 -2.89 -21.93 5.14
CA CYS A 191 -2.12 -22.69 6.11
C CYS A 191 -1.35 -23.78 5.37
N SER A 192 -0.37 -23.42 4.57
CA SER A 192 0.65 -24.36 4.13
C SER A 192 1.83 -24.22 5.10
N SER A 193 1.77 -25.02 6.13
CA SER A 193 2.93 -25.33 6.97
C SER A 193 3.80 -26.34 6.27
#